data_2287569f594e6ae4257119068d25ba6a
#
_entry.id   2287569f594e6ae4257119068d25ba6a
#
_cell.length_a   1.000
_cell.length_b   1.000
_cell.length_c   1.000
_cell.angle_alpha   90.00
_cell.angle_beta   90.00
_cell.angle_gamma   90.00
#
_symmetry.space_group_name_H-M   'P 1'
#
loop_
_entity.id
_entity.type
_entity.pdbx_description
1 polymer ?
#
loop_
_entity_poly.entity_id
_entity_poly.type
_entity_poly.pdbx_seq_one_letter_code
_entity_poly.pdbx_strand_id
1 'polypeptide(L)'
;MKIVYSFNKRGFEEDYWRREIAAASDNHIQFVPFNHDSYLDTSKYLRAQLLDNLYYKQHPGLLKMYGDLERVIAAERADVLLVDNFHPYHPEFLRNLDVYKALRTSDGPAAAYDRDFAYLHAYDHVLYHSPAYSRDLTMPEKLQYCGAKRHDFWPLALFDAFFDRRLSEPQVAALPRDIDIIFVGALYPDKMPLLAAVKKAFGRRFQIHGLASFKRNAYFNLKYGLPQWVRPIRFENYVPLYQRAKIGINSHLRGKYTVGSYRLYDLPGNGVAQISDGGEYIDRFYIPGREIDIYEDAEQLIGRLDHYLTRPDERQELAMQGWRRVMKDHRIGTRLRQLRELLAPAVAGH
;
A
#
# COMPACT_ATOMS: atom_id res chain seq x y z
N MET A 1 5.91 13.37 20.98
CA MET A 1 5.63 11.91 20.90
C MET A 1 6.72 11.25 20.10
N LYS A 2 7.31 10.17 20.63
CA LYS A 2 8.35 9.42 19.96
C LYS A 2 7.85 8.01 19.62
N ILE A 3 7.98 7.61 18.37
CA ILE A 3 7.46 6.33 17.83
C ILE A 3 8.63 5.48 17.34
N VAL A 4 8.80 4.29 17.90
CA VAL A 4 9.60 3.24 17.26
C VAL A 4 8.71 2.57 16.20
N TYR A 5 9.07 2.76 14.93
CA TYR A 5 8.33 2.17 13.82
C TYR A 5 9.02 0.88 13.36
N SER A 6 8.42 -0.24 13.72
CA SER A 6 8.90 -1.58 13.35
C SER A 6 8.28 -2.03 12.03
N PHE A 7 9.10 -2.26 11.01
CA PHE A 7 8.67 -2.60 9.65
C PHE A 7 9.45 -3.80 9.08
N ASN A 8 8.92 -4.38 8.00
CA ASN A 8 9.47 -5.55 7.32
C ASN A 8 9.82 -5.25 5.86
N LYS A 9 11.03 -4.77 5.61
CA LYS A 9 11.46 -4.45 4.24
C LYS A 9 12.91 -4.87 4.00
N ARG A 10 13.26 -5.16 2.73
CA ARG A 10 14.58 -5.60 2.31
C ARG A 10 15.07 -4.85 1.09
N GLY A 11 16.40 -4.72 1.01
CA GLY A 11 17.05 -4.09 -0.14
C GLY A 11 16.53 -2.69 -0.42
N PHE A 12 16.18 -2.40 -1.67
CA PHE A 12 15.67 -1.09 -2.09
C PHE A 12 14.49 -0.58 -1.24
N GLU A 13 13.58 -1.47 -0.83
CA GLU A 13 12.45 -1.08 0.00
C GLU A 13 12.86 -0.68 1.42
N GLU A 14 13.86 -1.32 2.01
CA GLU A 14 14.39 -0.95 3.31
C GLU A 14 14.99 0.46 3.30
N ASP A 15 15.78 0.78 2.30
CA ASP A 15 16.47 2.07 2.20
C ASP A 15 15.49 3.24 2.10
N TYR A 16 14.44 3.12 1.29
CA TYR A 16 13.48 4.22 1.21
C TYR A 16 12.58 4.30 2.44
N TRP A 17 12.15 3.17 3.03
CA TRP A 17 11.36 3.18 4.27
C TRP A 17 12.11 3.87 5.41
N ARG A 18 13.36 3.51 5.64
CA ARG A 18 14.18 4.17 6.67
C ARG A 18 14.28 5.67 6.47
N ARG A 19 14.56 6.11 5.25
CA ARG A 19 14.68 7.54 4.95
C ARG A 19 13.37 8.29 5.13
N GLU A 20 12.28 7.75 4.65
CA GLU A 20 10.98 8.42 4.71
C GLU A 20 10.39 8.46 6.11
N ILE A 21 10.56 7.38 6.89
CA ILE A 21 10.19 7.36 8.30
C ILE A 21 11.00 8.42 9.08
N ALA A 22 12.31 8.44 8.91
CA ALA A 22 13.15 9.41 9.59
C ALA A 22 12.84 10.86 9.16
N ALA A 23 12.64 11.10 7.86
CA ALA A 23 12.31 12.43 7.31
C ALA A 23 10.93 12.95 7.70
N ALA A 24 10.02 12.09 8.15
CA ALA A 24 8.71 12.50 8.66
C ALA A 24 8.76 13.10 10.07
N SER A 25 9.89 12.97 10.77
CA SER A 25 10.09 13.53 12.11
C SER A 25 10.08 15.06 12.09
N ASP A 26 9.46 15.65 13.12
CA ASP A 26 9.42 17.08 13.35
C ASP A 26 9.49 17.39 14.88
N ASN A 27 9.24 18.63 15.29
CA ASN A 27 9.27 19.03 16.70
C ASN A 27 8.17 18.39 17.57
N HIS A 28 7.15 17.79 16.97
CA HIS A 28 5.98 17.25 17.65
C HIS A 28 5.93 15.71 17.64
N ILE A 29 6.49 15.10 16.59
CA ILE A 29 6.53 13.66 16.42
C ILE A 29 7.90 13.24 15.89
N GLN A 30 8.51 12.27 16.53
CA GLN A 30 9.79 11.71 16.15
C GLN A 30 9.64 10.22 15.84
N PHE A 31 10.29 9.76 14.79
CA PHE A 31 10.27 8.36 14.36
C PHE A 31 11.65 7.74 14.44
N VAL A 32 11.71 6.56 15.04
CA VAL A 32 12.89 5.69 15.09
C VAL A 32 12.62 4.45 14.25
N PRO A 33 13.24 4.29 13.10
CA PRO A 33 12.99 3.13 12.23
C PRO A 33 13.66 1.87 12.78
N PHE A 34 12.90 0.78 12.94
CA PHE A 34 13.36 -0.53 13.35
C PHE A 34 12.95 -1.58 12.32
N ASN A 35 13.90 -2.17 11.58
CA ASN A 35 13.57 -3.22 10.62
C ASN A 35 13.66 -4.61 11.25
N HIS A 36 12.53 -5.20 11.58
CA HIS A 36 12.48 -6.54 12.18
C HIS A 36 12.81 -7.66 11.17
N ASP A 37 12.68 -7.43 9.89
CA ASP A 37 13.02 -8.41 8.84
C ASP A 37 14.54 -8.62 8.68
N SER A 38 15.36 -7.74 9.28
CA SER A 38 16.82 -7.91 9.35
C SER A 38 17.24 -9.07 10.27
N TYR A 39 16.37 -9.53 11.15
CA TYR A 39 16.64 -10.60 12.11
C TYR A 39 16.04 -11.94 11.69
N LEU A 40 14.90 -11.90 11.04
CA LEU A 40 14.12 -13.08 10.72
C LEU A 40 13.31 -12.84 9.44
N ASP A 41 13.34 -13.79 8.51
CA ASP A 41 12.50 -13.76 7.30
C ASP A 41 11.03 -13.97 7.66
N THR A 42 10.32 -12.87 7.93
CA THR A 42 8.93 -12.90 8.39
C THR A 42 7.97 -13.53 7.38
N SER A 43 8.31 -13.55 6.10
CA SER A 43 7.50 -14.19 5.06
C SER A 43 7.33 -15.71 5.25
N LYS A 44 8.23 -16.32 6.00
CA LYS A 44 8.18 -17.77 6.32
C LYS A 44 7.29 -18.10 7.51
N TYR A 45 6.87 -17.10 8.29
CA TYR A 45 6.19 -17.29 9.57
C TYR A 45 4.86 -16.54 9.63
N LEU A 46 4.10 -16.61 8.54
CA LEU A 46 2.83 -15.90 8.41
C LEU A 46 1.70 -16.43 9.29
N ARG A 47 1.78 -17.71 9.69
CA ARG A 47 0.79 -18.34 10.57
C ARG A 47 1.18 -18.21 12.04
N ALA A 48 0.20 -17.98 12.91
CA ALA A 48 0.37 -17.89 14.36
C ALA A 48 1.15 -19.08 14.91
N GLN A 49 0.73 -20.30 14.57
CA GLN A 49 1.38 -21.54 15.02
C GLN A 49 2.89 -21.61 14.70
N LEU A 50 3.32 -21.04 13.59
CA LEU A 50 4.75 -21.05 13.24
C LEU A 50 5.54 -20.08 14.12
N LEU A 51 4.96 -18.93 14.46
CA LEU A 51 5.58 -17.99 15.38
C LEU A 51 5.59 -18.51 16.81
N ASP A 52 4.52 -19.16 17.27
CA ASP A 52 4.46 -19.82 18.57
C ASP A 52 5.61 -20.85 18.71
N ASN A 53 5.83 -21.66 17.68
CA ASN A 53 6.93 -22.62 17.66
C ASN A 53 8.31 -21.95 17.80
N LEU A 54 8.53 -20.82 17.12
CA LEU A 54 9.80 -20.08 17.25
C LEU A 54 9.96 -19.50 18.65
N TYR A 55 8.89 -18.95 19.20
CA TYR A 55 8.90 -18.32 20.52
C TYR A 55 9.21 -19.36 21.61
N TYR A 56 8.42 -20.43 21.70
CA TYR A 56 8.59 -21.45 22.73
C TYR A 56 9.87 -22.30 22.57
N LYS A 57 10.41 -22.39 21.35
CA LYS A 57 11.73 -22.99 21.09
C LYS A 57 12.88 -22.02 21.31
N GLN A 58 12.62 -20.78 21.74
CA GLN A 58 13.62 -19.75 22.01
C GLN A 58 14.57 -19.55 20.82
N HIS A 59 14.01 -19.36 19.62
CA HIS A 59 14.81 -19.17 18.40
C HIS A 59 15.79 -17.99 18.54
N PRO A 60 17.11 -18.18 18.35
CA PRO A 60 18.12 -17.16 18.66
C PRO A 60 17.92 -15.82 17.94
N GLY A 61 17.52 -15.86 16.66
CA GLY A 61 17.21 -14.64 15.88
C GLY A 61 16.02 -13.87 16.44
N LEU A 62 14.99 -14.58 16.94
CA LEU A 62 13.82 -13.97 17.57
C LEU A 62 14.20 -13.30 18.89
N LEU A 63 14.93 -14.02 19.76
CA LEU A 63 15.36 -13.47 21.06
C LEU A 63 16.29 -12.27 20.91
N LYS A 64 17.22 -12.32 19.92
CA LYS A 64 18.10 -11.18 19.62
C LYS A 64 17.27 -9.98 19.19
N MET A 65 16.31 -10.16 18.30
CA MET A 65 15.43 -9.09 17.85
C MET A 65 14.65 -8.46 18.99
N TYR A 66 14.09 -9.28 19.90
CA TYR A 66 13.34 -8.80 21.07
C TYR A 66 14.23 -7.96 21.99
N GLY A 67 15.41 -8.46 22.36
CA GLY A 67 16.34 -7.71 23.18
C GLY A 67 16.86 -6.44 22.53
N ASP A 68 17.03 -6.41 21.20
CA ASP A 68 17.42 -5.19 20.47
C ASP A 68 16.26 -4.19 20.45
N LEU A 69 15.02 -4.63 20.24
CA LEU A 69 13.83 -3.78 20.28
C LEU A 69 13.62 -3.14 21.66
N GLU A 70 13.70 -3.93 22.72
CA GLU A 70 13.59 -3.44 24.11
C GLU A 70 14.64 -2.37 24.41
N ARG A 71 15.88 -2.60 23.98
CA ARG A 71 16.96 -1.59 24.15
C ARG A 71 16.67 -0.32 23.37
N VAL A 72 16.17 -0.41 22.16
CA VAL A 72 15.80 0.77 21.36
C VAL A 72 14.65 1.54 22.02
N ILE A 73 13.58 0.85 22.45
CA ILE A 73 12.44 1.47 23.14
C ILE A 73 12.92 2.22 24.40
N ALA A 74 13.74 1.58 25.22
CA ALA A 74 14.25 2.17 26.45
C ALA A 74 15.22 3.34 26.20
N ALA A 75 16.19 3.18 25.30
CA ALA A 75 17.18 4.21 24.97
C ALA A 75 16.52 5.47 24.38
N GLU A 76 15.53 5.28 23.53
CA GLU A 76 14.79 6.36 22.89
C GLU A 76 13.69 6.94 23.78
N ARG A 77 13.34 6.29 24.88
CA ARG A 77 12.15 6.61 25.71
C ARG A 77 10.92 6.74 24.83
N ALA A 78 10.65 5.69 24.04
CA ALA A 78 9.58 5.72 23.08
C ALA A 78 8.20 5.70 23.76
N ASP A 79 7.30 6.55 23.29
CA ASP A 79 5.89 6.58 23.73
C ASP A 79 5.07 5.47 23.05
N VAL A 80 5.44 5.12 21.81
CA VAL A 80 4.68 4.19 20.96
C VAL A 80 5.63 3.22 20.24
N LEU A 81 5.26 1.94 20.24
CA LEU A 81 5.74 0.94 19.29
C LEU A 81 4.68 0.77 18.18
N LEU A 82 4.95 1.32 17.01
CA LEU A 82 4.13 1.07 15.81
C LEU A 82 4.70 -0.11 15.03
N VAL A 83 3.89 -1.14 14.84
CA VAL A 83 4.29 -2.38 14.18
C VAL A 83 3.56 -2.52 12.84
N ASP A 84 4.31 -2.77 11.76
CA ASP A 84 3.73 -3.11 10.47
C ASP A 84 3.25 -4.58 10.47
N ASN A 85 2.32 -4.92 9.58
CA ASN A 85 1.82 -6.28 9.41
C ASN A 85 2.96 -7.28 9.13
N PHE A 86 2.68 -8.58 9.21
CA PHE A 86 3.69 -9.66 9.11
C PHE A 86 4.76 -9.64 10.20
N HIS A 87 4.47 -9.06 11.32
CA HIS A 87 5.41 -8.91 12.43
C HIS A 87 5.72 -10.24 13.12
N PRO A 88 6.94 -10.41 13.66
CA PRO A 88 7.34 -11.61 14.39
C PRO A 88 7.17 -11.47 15.92
N TYR A 89 6.31 -10.59 16.41
CA TYR A 89 6.14 -10.33 17.83
C TYR A 89 5.07 -11.24 18.45
N HIS A 90 5.51 -12.13 19.35
CA HIS A 90 4.61 -13.01 20.09
C HIS A 90 3.80 -12.21 21.14
N PRO A 91 2.53 -12.54 21.41
CA PRO A 91 1.70 -11.82 22.38
C PRO A 91 2.27 -11.73 23.79
N GLU A 92 2.94 -12.78 24.25
CA GLU A 92 3.57 -12.78 25.58
C GLU A 92 4.74 -11.81 25.65
N PHE A 93 5.53 -11.67 24.60
CA PHE A 93 6.58 -10.66 24.52
C PHE A 93 5.96 -9.25 24.54
N LEU A 94 4.96 -9.00 23.71
CA LEU A 94 4.31 -7.68 23.61
C LEU A 94 3.69 -7.25 24.94
N ARG A 95 3.10 -8.16 25.71
CA ARG A 95 2.50 -7.86 27.02
C ARG A 95 3.51 -7.34 28.04
N ASN A 96 4.76 -7.75 27.92
CA ASN A 96 5.82 -7.35 28.86
C ASN A 96 6.48 -6.01 28.49
N LEU A 97 6.14 -5.44 27.32
CA LEU A 97 6.67 -4.13 26.93
C LEU A 97 5.84 -3.01 27.57
N ASP A 98 6.54 -2.12 28.28
CA ASP A 98 5.96 -0.90 28.86
C ASP A 98 6.02 0.25 27.81
N VAL A 99 5.13 0.17 26.81
CA VAL A 99 5.00 1.13 25.71
C VAL A 99 3.63 0.96 25.08
N TYR A 100 3.01 2.04 24.59
CA TYR A 100 1.76 1.95 23.84
C TYR A 100 2.00 1.20 22.49
N LYS A 101 1.22 0.15 22.22
CA LYS A 101 1.42 -0.76 21.08
C LYS A 101 0.35 -0.56 20.02
N ALA A 102 0.77 -0.09 18.84
CA ALA A 102 -0.09 0.07 17.68
C ALA A 102 0.31 -0.91 16.56
N LEU A 103 -0.68 -1.60 15.97
CA LEU A 103 -0.50 -2.48 14.82
C LEU A 103 -1.04 -1.80 13.57
N ARG A 104 -0.25 -1.70 12.51
CA ARG A 104 -0.71 -1.29 11.18
C ARG A 104 -1.02 -2.51 10.32
N THR A 105 -2.28 -2.68 9.96
CA THR A 105 -2.69 -3.69 8.97
C THR A 105 -2.59 -3.10 7.57
N SER A 106 -1.48 -3.27 6.88
CA SER A 106 -1.24 -2.67 5.55
C SER A 106 -1.71 -3.54 4.39
N ASP A 107 -2.09 -4.78 4.65
CA ASP A 107 -2.72 -5.66 3.68
C ASP A 107 -4.22 -5.72 3.89
N GLY A 108 -4.95 -5.63 2.78
CA GLY A 108 -6.40 -5.69 2.80
C GLY A 108 -6.94 -7.08 3.15
N PRO A 109 -8.27 -7.24 3.15
CA PRO A 109 -8.94 -8.47 3.58
C PRO A 109 -8.48 -9.73 2.87
N ALA A 110 -8.01 -9.60 1.61
CA ALA A 110 -7.53 -10.74 0.84
C ALA A 110 -6.17 -11.27 1.33
N ALA A 111 -5.46 -10.49 2.11
CA ALA A 111 -4.13 -10.76 2.64
C ALA A 111 -4.05 -10.57 4.17
N ALA A 112 -5.19 -10.45 4.83
CA ALA A 112 -5.27 -10.46 6.29
C ALA A 112 -4.88 -11.85 6.78
N TYR A 113 -3.72 -11.93 7.40
CA TYR A 113 -3.17 -13.19 7.85
C TYR A 113 -3.73 -13.58 9.20
N ASP A 114 -3.93 -14.87 9.40
CA ASP A 114 -4.43 -15.46 10.65
C ASP A 114 -3.67 -14.92 11.88
N ARG A 115 -2.36 -14.73 11.74
CA ARG A 115 -1.50 -14.24 12.83
C ARG A 115 -1.88 -12.85 13.31
N ASP A 116 -2.02 -11.90 12.41
CA ASP A 116 -2.27 -10.51 12.78
C ASP A 116 -3.61 -10.40 13.52
N PHE A 117 -4.65 -11.08 13.04
CA PHE A 117 -5.95 -11.12 13.71
C PHE A 117 -5.94 -11.93 15.01
N ALA A 118 -5.22 -13.04 15.07
CA ALA A 118 -5.09 -13.83 16.29
C ALA A 118 -4.41 -13.06 17.43
N TYR A 119 -3.55 -12.11 17.10
CA TYR A 119 -2.73 -11.37 18.06
C TYR A 119 -3.23 -9.96 18.38
N LEU A 120 -4.39 -9.53 17.86
CA LEU A 120 -4.92 -8.19 18.09
C LEU A 120 -5.07 -7.84 19.57
N HIS A 121 -5.38 -8.81 20.42
CA HIS A 121 -5.52 -8.63 21.88
C HIS A 121 -4.23 -8.16 22.59
N ALA A 122 -3.06 -8.33 21.95
CA ALA A 122 -1.78 -7.87 22.47
C ALA A 122 -1.46 -6.41 22.12
N TYR A 123 -2.26 -5.81 21.26
CA TYR A 123 -2.12 -4.40 20.86
C TYR A 123 -3.16 -3.52 21.51
N ASP A 124 -2.78 -2.27 21.73
CA ASP A 124 -3.67 -1.25 22.30
C ASP A 124 -4.47 -0.55 21.20
N HIS A 125 -3.92 -0.51 19.96
CA HIS A 125 -4.52 0.17 18.83
C HIS A 125 -4.24 -0.55 17.51
N VAL A 126 -5.24 -0.60 16.63
CA VAL A 126 -5.09 -1.14 15.27
C VAL A 126 -5.37 -0.05 14.25
N LEU A 127 -4.39 0.21 13.38
CA LEU A 127 -4.51 1.13 12.25
C LEU A 127 -4.77 0.34 10.98
N TYR A 128 -5.91 0.55 10.35
CA TYR A 128 -6.28 -0.18 9.13
C TYR A 128 -6.41 0.76 7.93
N HIS A 129 -6.06 0.27 6.74
CA HIS A 129 -6.14 1.05 5.50
C HIS A 129 -7.30 0.66 4.58
N SER A 130 -7.90 -0.48 4.80
CA SER A 130 -9.03 -0.99 4.02
C SER A 130 -10.31 -0.90 4.83
N PRO A 131 -11.33 -0.11 4.43
CA PRO A 131 -12.58 -0.03 5.15
C PRO A 131 -13.44 -1.30 5.00
N ALA A 132 -13.23 -2.08 3.94
CA ALA A 132 -13.93 -3.34 3.72
C ALA A 132 -13.08 -4.54 4.16
N TYR A 133 -13.69 -5.53 4.80
CA TYR A 133 -13.09 -6.83 5.07
C TYR A 133 -13.59 -7.90 4.10
N SER A 134 -14.89 -7.97 3.90
CA SER A 134 -15.53 -8.88 2.96
C SER A 134 -16.72 -8.19 2.29
N ARG A 135 -17.50 -8.95 1.53
CA ARG A 135 -18.69 -8.42 0.89
C ARG A 135 -19.72 -7.90 1.89
N ASP A 136 -19.83 -8.56 3.02
CA ASP A 136 -20.90 -8.35 4.01
C ASP A 136 -20.37 -7.89 5.38
N LEU A 137 -19.06 -7.60 5.48
CA LEU A 137 -18.41 -7.24 6.74
C LEU A 137 -17.37 -6.13 6.51
N THR A 138 -17.47 -5.06 7.25
CA THR A 138 -16.47 -3.99 7.26
C THR A 138 -15.23 -4.38 8.05
N MET A 139 -14.11 -3.67 7.83
CA MET A 139 -12.90 -3.90 8.61
C MET A 139 -13.08 -3.52 10.10
N PRO A 140 -13.71 -2.39 10.46
CA PRO A 140 -14.05 -2.08 11.86
C PRO A 140 -14.79 -3.21 12.57
N GLU A 141 -15.86 -3.73 11.97
CA GLU A 141 -16.62 -4.86 12.53
C GLU A 141 -15.74 -6.09 12.72
N LYS A 142 -14.93 -6.43 11.70
CA LYS A 142 -14.00 -7.56 11.82
C LYS A 142 -12.99 -7.39 12.95
N LEU A 143 -12.39 -6.20 13.08
CA LEU A 143 -11.46 -5.88 14.15
C LEU A 143 -12.12 -5.98 15.53
N GLN A 144 -13.34 -5.49 15.65
CA GLN A 144 -14.13 -5.59 16.88
C GLN A 144 -14.44 -7.04 17.25
N TYR A 145 -14.86 -7.88 16.29
CA TYR A 145 -15.06 -9.33 16.52
C TYR A 145 -13.78 -10.06 16.92
N CYS A 146 -12.62 -9.59 16.47
CA CYS A 146 -11.32 -10.15 16.83
C CYS A 146 -10.73 -9.56 18.12
N GLY A 147 -11.48 -8.71 18.84
CA GLY A 147 -11.08 -8.18 20.14
C GLY A 147 -10.10 -7.01 20.09
N ALA A 148 -10.06 -6.26 18.99
CA ALA A 148 -9.30 -5.01 18.95
C ALA A 148 -9.84 -4.01 19.97
N LYS A 149 -8.98 -3.50 20.87
CA LYS A 149 -9.36 -2.54 21.91
C LYS A 149 -9.74 -1.19 21.32
N ARG A 150 -8.97 -0.73 20.35
CA ARG A 150 -9.17 0.50 19.60
C ARG A 150 -8.75 0.31 18.15
N HIS A 151 -9.42 0.97 17.22
CA HIS A 151 -9.04 0.95 15.81
C HIS A 151 -9.37 2.27 15.13
N ASP A 152 -8.51 2.70 14.23
CA ASP A 152 -8.70 3.90 13.41
C ASP A 152 -8.26 3.65 11.96
N PHE A 153 -8.89 4.39 11.05
CA PHE A 153 -8.57 4.34 9.62
C PHE A 153 -7.32 5.15 9.32
N TRP A 154 -6.30 4.48 8.77
CA TRP A 154 -5.05 5.11 8.34
C TRP A 154 -4.68 4.66 6.93
N PRO A 155 -5.01 5.47 5.90
CA PRO A 155 -4.91 5.06 4.51
C PRO A 155 -3.48 4.91 4.02
N LEU A 156 -3.31 4.19 2.90
CA LEU A 156 -2.06 4.13 2.14
C LEU A 156 -1.67 5.52 1.60
N ALA A 157 -0.45 5.64 1.09
CA ALA A 157 0.10 6.88 0.60
C ALA A 157 1.13 6.66 -0.52
N LEU A 158 1.49 7.74 -1.21
CA LEU A 158 2.62 7.79 -2.11
C LEU A 158 3.93 7.90 -1.32
N PHE A 159 4.85 6.99 -1.58
CA PHE A 159 6.23 7.07 -1.08
C PHE A 159 7.11 7.90 -2.01
N ASP A 160 8.05 8.62 -1.44
CA ASP A 160 8.98 9.48 -2.19
C ASP A 160 9.89 8.68 -3.17
N ALA A 161 10.03 7.38 -2.94
CA ALA A 161 10.72 6.47 -3.85
C ALA A 161 9.94 6.17 -5.15
N PHE A 162 8.62 6.43 -5.20
CA PHE A 162 7.75 6.09 -6.34
C PHE A 162 7.31 7.29 -7.18
N PHE A 163 7.99 8.43 -7.05
CA PHE A 163 7.90 9.56 -7.97
C PHE A 163 9.21 10.36 -7.97
N ASP A 164 9.43 11.16 -9.01
CA ASP A 164 10.62 12.04 -9.04
C ASP A 164 10.30 13.40 -8.39
N ARG A 165 10.68 13.54 -7.11
CA ARG A 165 10.47 14.76 -6.31
C ARG A 165 11.22 16.00 -6.83
N ARG A 166 12.15 15.83 -7.81
CA ARG A 166 12.91 16.94 -8.40
C ARG A 166 12.10 17.64 -9.48
N LEU A 167 11.07 16.98 -10.01
CA LEU A 167 10.25 17.54 -11.06
C LEU A 167 9.17 18.46 -10.47
N SER A 168 9.13 19.68 -10.97
CA SER A 168 8.03 20.62 -10.73
C SER A 168 6.79 20.22 -11.55
N GLU A 169 5.63 20.77 -11.20
CA GLU A 169 4.39 20.53 -11.91
C GLU A 169 4.49 20.75 -13.43
N PRO A 170 5.04 21.89 -13.96
CA PRO A 170 5.22 22.07 -15.38
C PRO A 170 6.13 21.02 -16.03
N GLN A 171 7.15 20.56 -15.32
CA GLN A 171 8.04 19.51 -15.82
C GLN A 171 7.34 18.15 -15.89
N VAL A 172 6.53 17.79 -14.89
CA VAL A 172 5.71 16.58 -14.92
C VAL A 172 4.69 16.62 -16.06
N ALA A 173 4.06 17.79 -16.27
CA ALA A 173 3.12 18.01 -17.36
C ALA A 173 3.78 17.87 -18.75
N ALA A 174 5.03 18.28 -18.88
CA ALA A 174 5.78 18.25 -20.14
C ALA A 174 6.50 16.92 -20.41
N LEU A 175 6.39 15.91 -19.54
CA LEU A 175 7.05 14.61 -19.74
C LEU A 175 6.62 13.96 -21.08
N PRO A 176 7.58 13.46 -21.87
CA PRO A 176 7.26 12.74 -23.10
C PRO A 176 6.63 11.39 -22.75
N ARG A 177 5.38 11.16 -23.19
CA ARG A 177 4.62 9.96 -22.89
C ARG A 177 4.37 9.14 -24.15
N ASP A 178 5.06 8.01 -24.29
CA ASP A 178 5.01 7.12 -25.44
C ASP A 178 4.20 5.83 -25.20
N ILE A 179 3.78 5.57 -23.96
CA ILE A 179 2.90 4.46 -23.60
C ILE A 179 1.47 4.99 -23.47
N ASP A 180 0.58 4.54 -24.35
CA ASP A 180 -0.81 5.01 -24.35
C ASP A 180 -1.55 4.57 -23.08
N ILE A 181 -1.56 3.28 -22.78
CA ILE A 181 -2.30 2.70 -21.65
C ILE A 181 -1.39 1.72 -20.91
N ILE A 182 -1.39 1.80 -19.58
CA ILE A 182 -0.60 0.92 -18.73
C ILE A 182 -1.43 0.30 -17.59
N PHE A 183 -1.12 -0.95 -17.27
CA PHE A 183 -1.47 -1.59 -16.00
C PHE A 183 -0.21 -2.17 -15.36
N VAL A 184 0.04 -1.84 -14.10
CA VAL A 184 1.14 -2.39 -13.30
C VAL A 184 0.57 -3.02 -12.03
N GLY A 185 0.84 -4.27 -11.76
CA GLY A 185 0.41 -4.91 -10.51
C GLY A 185 0.24 -6.42 -10.61
N ALA A 186 -0.07 -7.03 -9.47
CA ALA A 186 -0.32 -8.47 -9.41
C ALA A 186 -1.51 -8.86 -10.29
N LEU A 187 -1.29 -9.89 -11.11
CA LEU A 187 -2.33 -10.47 -11.94
C LEU A 187 -3.08 -11.54 -11.13
N TYR A 188 -4.32 -11.25 -10.86
CA TYR A 188 -5.23 -12.18 -10.21
C TYR A 188 -6.32 -12.62 -11.18
N PRO A 189 -6.89 -13.84 -11.02
CA PRO A 189 -7.94 -14.35 -11.90
C PRO A 189 -9.11 -13.37 -12.11
N ASP A 190 -9.49 -12.66 -11.06
CA ASP A 190 -10.63 -11.73 -11.08
C ASP A 190 -10.40 -10.48 -11.95
N LYS A 191 -9.13 -10.08 -12.12
CA LYS A 191 -8.76 -8.93 -12.96
C LYS A 191 -8.58 -9.29 -14.42
N MET A 192 -8.28 -10.55 -14.70
CA MET A 192 -7.88 -10.97 -16.05
C MET A 192 -8.97 -10.79 -17.11
N PRO A 193 -10.28 -11.04 -16.86
CA PRO A 193 -11.31 -10.76 -17.84
C PRO A 193 -11.33 -9.30 -18.31
N LEU A 194 -11.23 -8.35 -17.34
CA LEU A 194 -11.15 -6.92 -17.62
C LEU A 194 -9.93 -6.56 -18.45
N LEU A 195 -8.73 -6.99 -17.99
CA LEU A 195 -7.47 -6.70 -18.68
C LEU A 195 -7.42 -7.31 -20.08
N ALA A 196 -8.00 -8.50 -20.27
CA ALA A 196 -8.10 -9.16 -21.57
C ALA A 196 -9.03 -8.41 -22.52
N ALA A 197 -10.17 -7.90 -22.05
CA ALA A 197 -11.10 -7.08 -22.84
C ALA A 197 -10.40 -5.78 -23.32
N VAL A 198 -9.72 -5.07 -22.44
CA VAL A 198 -8.93 -3.88 -22.79
C VAL A 198 -7.81 -4.24 -23.77
N LYS A 199 -7.12 -5.37 -23.56
CA LYS A 199 -6.08 -5.81 -24.49
C LYS A 199 -6.60 -6.16 -25.87
N LYS A 200 -7.78 -6.73 -25.96
CA LYS A 200 -8.47 -7.00 -27.22
C LYS A 200 -8.84 -5.69 -27.95
N ALA A 201 -9.30 -4.68 -27.23
CA ALA A 201 -9.70 -3.39 -27.80
C ALA A 201 -8.49 -2.55 -28.28
N PHE A 202 -7.43 -2.47 -27.49
CA PHE A 202 -6.32 -1.56 -27.75
C PHE A 202 -5.03 -2.22 -28.25
N GLY A 203 -4.96 -3.52 -28.29
CA GLY A 203 -3.82 -4.27 -28.84
C GLY A 203 -2.47 -3.85 -28.23
N ARG A 204 -1.53 -3.41 -29.08
CA ARG A 204 -0.17 -3.00 -28.64
C ARG A 204 -0.15 -1.69 -27.86
N ARG A 205 -1.20 -0.86 -27.95
CA ARG A 205 -1.33 0.39 -27.21
C ARG A 205 -1.50 0.18 -25.70
N PHE A 206 -1.93 -1.01 -25.27
CA PHE A 206 -2.06 -1.38 -23.86
C PHE A 206 -0.91 -2.29 -23.42
N GLN A 207 -0.14 -1.83 -22.42
CA GLN A 207 0.94 -2.57 -21.80
C GLN A 207 0.52 -3.09 -20.42
N ILE A 208 0.82 -4.38 -20.17
CA ILE A 208 0.55 -5.04 -18.88
C ILE A 208 1.88 -5.45 -18.27
N HIS A 209 2.15 -4.97 -17.06
CA HIS A 209 3.32 -5.32 -16.26
C HIS A 209 2.86 -5.97 -14.95
N GLY A 210 3.23 -7.23 -14.74
CA GLY A 210 2.76 -8.03 -13.63
C GLY A 210 3.86 -8.38 -12.63
N LEU A 211 3.46 -8.66 -11.38
CA LEU A 211 4.32 -9.24 -10.36
C LEU A 211 4.19 -10.78 -10.30
N ALA A 212 3.42 -11.37 -11.21
CA ALA A 212 3.13 -12.79 -11.18
C ALA A 212 4.35 -13.65 -11.57
N SER A 213 4.38 -14.89 -11.07
CA SER A 213 5.38 -15.88 -11.46
C SER A 213 5.29 -16.19 -12.96
N PHE A 214 6.41 -16.66 -13.54
CA PHE A 214 6.48 -17.08 -14.93
C PHE A 214 5.35 -18.08 -15.29
N LYS A 215 5.12 -19.09 -14.45
CA LYS A 215 4.08 -20.11 -14.70
C LYS A 215 2.66 -19.49 -14.76
N ARG A 216 2.36 -18.56 -13.87
CA ARG A 216 1.07 -17.84 -13.86
C ARG A 216 0.92 -16.96 -15.09
N ASN A 217 1.97 -16.25 -15.48
CA ASN A 217 1.97 -15.43 -16.70
C ASN A 217 1.74 -16.27 -17.96
N ALA A 218 2.41 -17.43 -18.09
CA ALA A 218 2.21 -18.37 -19.18
C ALA A 218 0.75 -18.84 -19.24
N TYR A 219 0.20 -19.25 -18.11
CA TYR A 219 -1.20 -19.69 -18.02
C TYR A 219 -2.17 -18.59 -18.48
N PHE A 220 -2.01 -17.35 -18.01
CA PHE A 220 -2.90 -16.26 -18.40
C PHE A 220 -2.72 -15.85 -19.88
N ASN A 221 -1.48 -15.84 -20.38
CA ASN A 221 -1.24 -15.57 -21.81
C ASN A 221 -1.98 -16.58 -22.70
N LEU A 222 -1.92 -17.86 -22.36
CA LEU A 222 -2.63 -18.90 -23.11
C LEU A 222 -4.14 -18.82 -22.94
N LYS A 223 -4.64 -18.74 -21.68
CA LYS A 223 -6.06 -18.74 -21.38
C LYS A 223 -6.82 -17.57 -22.01
N TYR A 224 -6.21 -16.39 -22.05
CA TYR A 224 -6.86 -15.16 -22.52
C TYR A 224 -6.34 -14.73 -23.91
N GLY A 225 -5.49 -15.50 -24.55
CA GLY A 225 -4.96 -15.20 -25.87
C GLY A 225 -4.20 -13.85 -25.90
N LEU A 226 -3.45 -13.54 -24.83
CA LEU A 226 -2.75 -12.26 -24.75
C LEU A 226 -1.60 -12.25 -25.76
N PRO A 227 -1.55 -11.26 -26.68
CA PRO A 227 -0.57 -11.24 -27.78
C PRO A 227 0.85 -10.89 -27.34
N GLN A 228 1.02 -10.46 -26.09
CA GLN A 228 2.31 -10.08 -25.53
C GLN A 228 2.52 -10.78 -24.19
N TRP A 229 3.74 -11.28 -24.02
CA TRP A 229 4.16 -11.91 -22.77
C TRP A 229 4.25 -10.89 -21.66
N VAL A 230 3.45 -11.07 -20.59
CA VAL A 230 3.50 -10.22 -19.40
C VAL A 230 4.81 -10.46 -18.65
N ARG A 231 5.62 -9.41 -18.52
CA ARG A 231 6.90 -9.48 -17.83
C ARG A 231 6.78 -8.92 -16.41
N PRO A 232 7.44 -9.55 -15.42
CA PRO A 232 7.57 -8.93 -14.09
C PRO A 232 8.33 -7.61 -14.19
N ILE A 233 7.95 -6.66 -13.36
CA ILE A 233 8.66 -5.40 -13.21
C ILE A 233 9.15 -5.28 -11.76
N ARG A 234 10.35 -4.75 -11.58
CA ARG A 234 10.91 -4.45 -10.26
C ARG A 234 10.50 -3.05 -9.82
N PHE A 235 10.40 -2.82 -8.52
CA PHE A 235 10.01 -1.54 -7.94
C PHE A 235 10.86 -0.36 -8.42
N GLU A 236 12.17 -0.56 -8.57
CA GLU A 236 13.12 0.46 -9.02
C GLU A 236 12.79 1.01 -10.43
N ASN A 237 12.04 0.25 -11.21
CA ASN A 237 11.65 0.61 -12.58
C ASN A 237 10.24 1.19 -12.69
N TYR A 238 9.51 1.38 -11.57
CA TYR A 238 8.14 1.89 -11.61
C TYR A 238 8.10 3.34 -12.08
N VAL A 239 8.94 4.20 -11.50
CA VAL A 239 8.95 5.64 -11.82
C VAL A 239 9.22 5.89 -13.30
N PRO A 240 10.33 5.37 -13.90
CA PRO A 240 10.57 5.57 -15.34
C PRO A 240 9.45 5.04 -16.23
N LEU A 241 8.79 3.95 -15.82
CA LEU A 241 7.71 3.36 -16.58
C LEU A 241 6.44 4.24 -16.51
N TYR A 242 6.07 4.70 -15.30
CA TYR A 242 4.90 5.59 -15.13
C TYR A 242 5.09 6.93 -15.80
N GLN A 243 6.30 7.52 -15.76
CA GLN A 243 6.59 8.77 -16.44
C GLN A 243 6.39 8.73 -17.96
N ARG A 244 6.43 7.52 -18.57
CA ARG A 244 6.16 7.29 -19.99
C ARG A 244 4.69 7.03 -20.30
N ALA A 245 3.85 6.78 -19.31
CA ALA A 245 2.45 6.40 -19.52
C ALA A 245 1.52 7.63 -19.61
N LYS A 246 0.57 7.61 -20.55
CA LYS A 246 -0.49 8.62 -20.68
C LYS A 246 -1.64 8.31 -19.70
N ILE A 247 -2.12 7.08 -19.72
CA ILE A 247 -3.27 6.62 -18.93
C ILE A 247 -2.89 5.36 -18.16
N GLY A 248 -3.21 5.33 -16.88
CA GLY A 248 -3.05 4.17 -16.01
C GLY A 248 -4.38 3.59 -15.56
N ILE A 249 -4.51 2.27 -15.65
CA ILE A 249 -5.68 1.54 -15.15
C ILE A 249 -5.40 1.12 -13.71
N ASN A 250 -6.31 1.48 -12.81
CA ASN A 250 -6.37 0.91 -11.48
C ASN A 250 -7.57 -0.04 -11.38
N SER A 251 -7.36 -1.22 -10.85
CA SER A 251 -8.41 -2.21 -10.61
C SER A 251 -8.14 -2.90 -9.28
N HIS A 252 -9.15 -2.94 -8.45
CA HIS A 252 -9.14 -3.57 -7.14
C HIS A 252 -9.77 -4.97 -7.20
N LEU A 253 -9.47 -5.81 -6.22
CA LEU A 253 -9.86 -7.22 -6.27
C LEU A 253 -11.34 -7.48 -5.99
N ARG A 254 -12.11 -6.51 -5.49
CA ARG A 254 -13.44 -6.79 -4.94
C ARG A 254 -14.49 -5.72 -5.24
N GLY A 255 -14.53 -5.21 -6.49
CA GLY A 255 -15.67 -4.43 -7.00
C GLY A 255 -16.19 -3.38 -6.02
N LYS A 256 -17.45 -3.53 -5.61
CA LYS A 256 -18.17 -2.60 -4.72
C LYS A 256 -17.43 -2.24 -3.41
N TYR A 257 -16.50 -3.09 -2.95
CA TYR A 257 -15.67 -2.86 -1.75
C TYR A 257 -14.24 -2.58 -2.16
N THR A 258 -14.04 -1.52 -2.90
CA THR A 258 -12.73 -1.07 -3.33
C THR A 258 -11.84 -0.82 -2.13
N VAL A 259 -10.79 -1.60 -2.04
CA VAL A 259 -9.73 -1.39 -1.06
C VAL A 259 -8.61 -0.59 -1.70
N GLY A 260 -8.00 0.33 -0.98
CA GLY A 260 -6.89 1.12 -1.50
C GLY A 260 -5.74 0.25 -2.01
N SER A 261 -5.07 0.73 -3.05
CA SER A 261 -3.82 0.16 -3.54
C SER A 261 -2.79 1.27 -3.71
N TYR A 262 -1.51 0.93 -3.66
CA TYR A 262 -0.46 1.93 -3.91
C TYR A 262 -0.58 2.59 -5.29
N ARG A 263 -1.07 1.87 -6.32
CA ARG A 263 -1.34 2.46 -7.64
C ARG A 263 -2.28 3.66 -7.61
N LEU A 264 -3.20 3.70 -6.64
CA LEU A 264 -4.10 4.83 -6.45
C LEU A 264 -3.33 6.14 -6.24
N TYR A 265 -2.11 6.05 -5.73
CA TYR A 265 -1.24 7.18 -5.44
C TYR A 265 -0.05 7.26 -6.41
N ASP A 266 0.51 6.12 -6.83
CA ASP A 266 1.70 6.06 -7.67
C ASP A 266 1.43 6.59 -9.11
N LEU A 267 0.29 6.25 -9.69
CA LEU A 267 -0.07 6.71 -11.03
C LEU A 267 -0.19 8.25 -11.08
N PRO A 268 -1.08 8.89 -10.30
CA PRO A 268 -1.19 10.34 -10.33
C PRO A 268 0.07 11.02 -9.78
N GLY A 269 0.81 10.41 -8.83
CA GLY A 269 2.10 10.91 -8.34
C GLY A 269 3.15 11.08 -9.44
N ASN A 270 3.01 10.37 -10.55
CA ASN A 270 3.85 10.49 -11.74
C ASN A 270 3.16 11.25 -12.89
N GLY A 271 2.05 11.94 -12.60
CA GLY A 271 1.29 12.73 -13.59
C GLY A 271 0.60 11.86 -14.66
N VAL A 272 0.22 10.64 -14.32
CA VAL A 272 -0.52 9.72 -15.19
C VAL A 272 -2.02 9.92 -14.97
N ALA A 273 -2.79 10.12 -16.06
CA ALA A 273 -4.24 10.14 -15.95
C ALA A 273 -4.75 8.78 -15.49
N GLN A 274 -5.46 8.73 -14.35
CA GLN A 274 -5.87 7.48 -13.75
C GLN A 274 -7.35 7.21 -13.97
N ILE A 275 -7.67 5.99 -14.43
CA ILE A 275 -9.02 5.46 -14.52
C ILE A 275 -9.11 4.25 -13.58
N SER A 276 -10.03 4.30 -12.62
CA SER A 276 -10.17 3.30 -11.55
C SER A 276 -11.57 2.74 -11.48
N ASP A 277 -11.70 1.51 -11.02
CA ASP A 277 -12.97 1.05 -10.49
C ASP A 277 -13.41 1.96 -9.32
N GLY A 278 -14.70 2.28 -9.29
CA GLY A 278 -15.28 3.19 -8.30
C GLY A 278 -15.42 2.56 -6.91
N GLY A 279 -15.92 3.34 -5.98
CA GLY A 279 -16.28 2.91 -4.64
C GLY A 279 -16.04 3.98 -3.58
N GLU A 280 -16.68 3.85 -2.44
CA GLU A 280 -16.61 4.79 -1.32
C GLU A 280 -15.16 5.14 -0.89
N TYR A 281 -14.23 4.20 -1.02
CA TYR A 281 -12.82 4.45 -0.73
C TYR A 281 -12.23 5.52 -1.64
N ILE A 282 -12.53 5.46 -2.94
CA ILE A 282 -12.04 6.43 -3.93
C ILE A 282 -12.62 7.82 -3.63
N ASP A 283 -13.92 7.90 -3.38
CA ASP A 283 -14.64 9.16 -3.14
C ASP A 283 -14.13 9.92 -1.91
N ARG A 284 -13.49 9.23 -0.96
CA ARG A 284 -12.84 9.86 0.20
C ARG A 284 -11.54 10.59 -0.14
N PHE A 285 -10.87 10.23 -1.23
CA PHE A 285 -9.53 10.73 -1.54
C PHE A 285 -9.45 11.56 -2.80
N TYR A 286 -10.37 11.33 -3.74
CA TYR A 286 -10.37 11.97 -5.05
C TYR A 286 -11.76 12.47 -5.41
N ILE A 287 -11.81 13.47 -6.26
CA ILE A 287 -13.05 13.94 -6.89
C ILE A 287 -13.18 13.24 -8.25
N PRO A 288 -14.13 12.28 -8.39
CA PRO A 288 -14.38 11.60 -9.66
C PRO A 288 -14.69 12.59 -10.79
N GLY A 289 -14.19 12.30 -11.99
CA GLY A 289 -14.33 13.15 -13.18
C GLY A 289 -13.42 14.38 -13.19
N ARG A 290 -12.68 14.65 -12.12
CA ARG A 290 -11.76 15.79 -12.00
C ARG A 290 -10.32 15.39 -11.66
N GLU A 291 -10.13 14.55 -10.67
CA GLU A 291 -8.81 14.14 -10.16
C GLU A 291 -8.50 12.68 -10.50
N ILE A 292 -9.53 11.92 -10.79
CA ILE A 292 -9.55 10.52 -11.20
C ILE A 292 -10.81 10.30 -12.02
N ASP A 293 -10.80 9.37 -12.97
CA ASP A 293 -12.04 8.95 -13.61
C ASP A 293 -12.42 7.51 -13.21
N ILE A 294 -13.70 7.18 -13.28
CA ILE A 294 -14.28 5.97 -12.71
C ILE A 294 -14.92 5.13 -13.78
N TYR A 295 -14.81 3.81 -13.68
CA TYR A 295 -15.53 2.84 -14.47
C TYR A 295 -16.20 1.79 -13.57
N GLU A 296 -17.29 1.21 -14.04
CA GLU A 296 -18.02 0.14 -13.38
C GLU A 296 -17.77 -1.23 -14.03
N ASP A 297 -17.58 -1.24 -15.35
CA ASP A 297 -17.36 -2.45 -16.13
C ASP A 297 -16.34 -2.26 -17.26
N ALA A 298 -16.11 -3.32 -18.04
CA ALA A 298 -15.13 -3.32 -19.12
C ALA A 298 -15.52 -2.40 -20.29
N GLU A 299 -16.81 -2.26 -20.59
CA GLU A 299 -17.30 -1.41 -21.68
C GLU A 299 -17.09 0.06 -21.34
N GLN A 300 -17.47 0.48 -20.15
CA GLN A 300 -17.22 1.84 -19.66
C GLN A 300 -15.71 2.14 -19.62
N LEU A 301 -14.89 1.20 -19.12
CA LEU A 301 -13.43 1.39 -19.11
C LEU A 301 -12.89 1.61 -20.51
N ILE A 302 -13.30 0.78 -21.50
CA ILE A 302 -12.86 0.94 -22.89
C ILE A 302 -13.31 2.29 -23.45
N GLY A 303 -14.54 2.71 -23.20
CA GLY A 303 -15.03 4.02 -23.62
C GLY A 303 -14.25 5.18 -22.99
N ARG A 304 -13.94 5.12 -21.68
CA ARG A 304 -13.13 6.14 -21.01
C ARG A 304 -11.70 6.20 -21.56
N LEU A 305 -11.09 5.05 -21.80
CA LEU A 305 -9.76 4.98 -22.40
C LEU A 305 -9.72 5.61 -23.79
N ASP A 306 -10.70 5.32 -24.65
CA ASP A 306 -10.79 5.91 -25.99
C ASP A 306 -11.03 7.43 -25.92
N HIS A 307 -11.92 7.87 -25.02
CA HIS A 307 -12.19 9.28 -24.76
C HIS A 307 -10.89 10.05 -24.44
N TYR A 308 -10.12 9.60 -23.45
CA TYR A 308 -8.89 10.29 -23.05
C TYR A 308 -7.71 10.11 -24.03
N LEU A 309 -7.72 9.07 -24.85
CA LEU A 309 -6.73 8.93 -25.91
C LEU A 309 -6.97 9.89 -27.09
N THR A 310 -8.21 10.27 -27.32
CA THR A 310 -8.61 11.18 -28.40
C THR A 310 -8.68 12.65 -27.97
N ARG A 311 -8.70 12.91 -26.63
CA ARG A 311 -8.77 14.25 -26.03
C ARG A 311 -7.58 14.53 -25.14
N PRO A 312 -6.43 14.89 -25.69
CA PRO A 312 -5.19 15.07 -24.94
C PRO A 312 -5.26 16.14 -23.85
N ASP A 313 -6.01 17.23 -24.10
CA ASP A 313 -6.13 18.32 -23.13
C ASP A 313 -6.93 17.91 -21.89
N GLU A 314 -8.06 17.25 -22.09
CA GLU A 314 -8.88 16.72 -20.98
C GLU A 314 -8.10 15.66 -20.17
N ARG A 315 -7.37 14.78 -20.87
CA ARG A 315 -6.47 13.80 -20.22
C ARG A 315 -5.40 14.49 -19.39
N GLN A 316 -4.77 15.54 -19.93
CA GLN A 316 -3.73 16.29 -19.23
C GLN A 316 -4.29 16.98 -17.99
N GLU A 317 -5.46 17.58 -18.10
CA GLU A 317 -6.11 18.23 -16.94
C GLU A 317 -6.41 17.20 -15.84
N LEU A 318 -7.03 16.05 -16.17
CA LEU A 318 -7.29 14.97 -15.23
C LEU A 318 -5.99 14.50 -14.52
N ALA A 319 -4.92 14.32 -15.29
CA ALA A 319 -3.62 13.88 -14.77
C ALA A 319 -3.03 14.89 -13.79
N MET A 320 -3.08 16.19 -14.13
CA MET A 320 -2.49 17.22 -13.29
C MET A 320 -3.33 17.55 -12.05
N GLN A 321 -4.64 17.45 -12.12
CA GLN A 321 -5.50 17.56 -10.93
C GLN A 321 -5.24 16.39 -9.95
N GLY A 322 -5.13 15.17 -10.47
CA GLY A 322 -4.74 14.00 -9.67
C GLY A 322 -3.35 14.14 -9.03
N TRP A 323 -2.38 14.67 -9.79
CA TRP A 323 -1.03 14.95 -9.29
C TRP A 323 -1.04 15.97 -8.14
N ARG A 324 -1.71 17.11 -8.32
CA ARG A 324 -1.86 18.14 -7.27
C ARG A 324 -2.46 17.57 -5.99
N ARG A 325 -3.52 16.77 -6.14
CA ARG A 325 -4.18 16.09 -5.00
C ARG A 325 -3.19 15.22 -4.24
N VAL A 326 -2.45 14.34 -4.92
CA VAL A 326 -1.51 13.42 -4.29
C VAL A 326 -0.35 14.16 -3.63
N MET A 327 0.23 15.14 -4.31
CA MET A 327 1.34 15.92 -3.78
C MET A 327 0.97 16.69 -2.51
N LYS A 328 -0.26 17.21 -2.45
CA LYS A 328 -0.77 17.97 -1.31
C LYS A 328 -1.13 17.05 -0.13
N ASP A 329 -1.92 16.00 -0.40
CA ASP A 329 -2.67 15.32 0.67
C ASP A 329 -2.25 13.87 0.92
N HIS A 330 -1.55 13.22 -0.04
CA HIS A 330 -1.39 11.77 -0.02
C HIS A 330 0.05 11.27 -0.01
N ARG A 331 1.02 12.10 0.35
CA ARG A 331 2.40 11.64 0.55
C ARG A 331 2.57 10.95 1.89
N ILE A 332 3.50 9.99 1.96
CA ILE A 332 3.75 9.21 3.18
C ILE A 332 4.14 10.09 4.37
N GLY A 333 4.96 11.13 4.16
CA GLY A 333 5.32 12.06 5.22
C GLY A 333 4.10 12.75 5.85
N THR A 334 3.09 13.11 5.05
CA THR A 334 1.82 13.66 5.55
C THR A 334 1.07 12.60 6.38
N ARG A 335 1.02 11.35 5.90
CA ARG A 335 0.37 10.26 6.63
C ARG A 335 1.06 9.92 7.95
N LEU A 336 2.38 9.91 7.97
CA LEU A 336 3.14 9.66 9.20
C LEU A 336 2.88 10.75 10.25
N ARG A 337 2.85 12.03 9.86
CA ARG A 337 2.52 13.11 10.80
C ARG A 337 1.08 13.04 11.34
N GLN A 338 0.12 12.55 10.57
CA GLN A 338 -1.25 12.31 11.04
C GLN A 338 -1.35 11.29 12.19
N LEU A 339 -0.34 10.42 12.35
CA LEU A 339 -0.31 9.49 13.49
C LEU A 339 -0.33 10.20 14.84
N ARG A 340 0.16 11.43 14.92
CA ARG A 340 0.05 12.22 16.15
C ARG A 340 -1.41 12.43 16.57
N GLU A 341 -2.26 12.78 15.62
CA GLU A 341 -3.68 13.05 15.91
C GLU A 341 -4.42 11.76 16.33
N LEU A 342 -4.04 10.63 15.74
CA LEU A 342 -4.65 9.33 16.02
C LEU A 342 -4.15 8.72 17.34
N LEU A 343 -2.85 8.86 17.65
CA LEU A 343 -2.23 8.12 18.76
C LEU A 343 -2.06 8.97 20.04
N ALA A 344 -1.82 10.28 19.95
CA ALA A 344 -1.54 11.09 21.15
C ALA A 344 -2.69 11.08 22.18
N PRO A 345 -3.98 11.15 21.83
CA PRO A 345 -5.05 11.08 22.80
C PRO A 345 -5.11 9.75 23.56
N ALA A 346 -4.68 8.68 22.91
CA ALA A 346 -4.68 7.35 23.51
C ALA A 346 -3.45 7.11 24.40
N VAL A 347 -2.29 7.63 24.00
CA VAL A 347 -1.05 7.57 24.80
C VAL A 347 -1.16 8.38 26.10
N ALA A 348 -1.83 9.52 26.06
CA ALA A 348 -2.04 10.35 27.26
C ALA A 348 -2.94 9.69 28.32
N GLY A 349 -3.70 8.66 27.95
CA GLY A 349 -4.57 7.90 28.84
C GLY A 349 -4.02 6.49 29.19
N HIS A 350 -2.85 6.16 28.72
CA HIS A 350 -2.16 4.89 28.97
C HIS A 350 -1.19 5.05 30.14
#